data_b076abccaeb0f99e19dab61ab91bfdca
#
_entry.id   b076abccaeb0f99e19dab61ab91bfdca
#
_cell.length_a   1.000
_cell.length_b   1.000
_cell.length_c   1.000
_cell.angle_alpha   90.00
_cell.angle_beta   90.00
_cell.angle_gamma   90.00
#
_symmetry.space_group_name_H-M   'P 1'
#
loop_
_entity.id
_entity.type
_entity.pdbx_description
1 polymer ?
#
loop_
_entity_poly.entity_id
_entity_poly.type
_entity_poly.pdbx_seq_one_letter_code
_entity_poly.pdbx_strand_id
1 'polypeptide(L)'
;MLNLKEPITAIRQEFLQLVREQGIDDLGQAVEYHIAKGGEPCRDVLRRARPGEALILASYCPFSKVGPYREYGPVFVLAEHSGEEVNLTRINASPIAAEQAYLGAQFVLRAYSDEERIIDACLSSPEKAESDLERLFALPKIAFILCRFPTYGCYALRLDAPTLRAEHLRK
;
A
#
# COMPACT_ATOMS: atom_id res chain seq x y z
N MET A 1 17.01 9.34 -2.16
CA MET A 1 16.56 8.28 -3.10
C MET A 1 16.32 7.05 -2.27
N LEU A 2 15.07 6.66 -2.08
CA LEU A 2 14.74 5.45 -1.31
C LEU A 2 15.21 4.24 -2.10
N ASN A 3 16.35 3.72 -1.75
CA ASN A 3 16.77 2.39 -2.19
C ASN A 3 16.08 1.39 -1.25
N LEU A 4 14.78 1.15 -1.48
CA LEU A 4 14.04 0.17 -0.69
C LEU A 4 14.61 -1.20 -1.00
N LYS A 5 15.42 -1.72 -0.07
CA LYS A 5 15.95 -3.08 -0.12
C LYS A 5 14.86 -4.11 0.17
N GLU A 6 13.73 -3.67 0.73
CA GLU A 6 12.62 -4.49 1.15
C GLU A 6 11.59 -4.65 0.02
N PRO A 7 11.01 -5.85 -0.12
CA PRO A 7 9.99 -6.09 -1.14
C PRO A 7 8.71 -5.30 -0.83
N ILE A 8 8.28 -4.51 -1.79
CA ILE A 8 7.00 -3.80 -1.72
C ILE A 8 5.90 -4.69 -2.28
N THR A 9 4.80 -4.77 -1.55
CA THR A 9 3.53 -5.30 -2.03
C THR A 9 2.54 -4.16 -2.18
N ALA A 10 2.08 -3.93 -3.41
CA ALA A 10 1.13 -2.88 -3.72
C ALA A 10 -0.24 -3.17 -3.08
N ILE A 11 -0.89 -4.23 -3.52
CA ILE A 11 -2.16 -4.74 -3.00
C ILE A 11 -2.28 -6.23 -3.36
N ARG A 12 -3.10 -7.00 -2.64
CA ARG A 12 -3.28 -8.44 -2.90
C ARG A 12 -3.87 -8.68 -4.30
N GLN A 13 -3.33 -9.66 -5.01
CA GLN A 13 -3.83 -10.03 -6.34
C GLN A 13 -5.25 -10.61 -6.26
N GLU A 14 -5.55 -11.40 -5.23
CA GLU A 14 -6.87 -11.97 -4.98
C GLU A 14 -7.94 -10.87 -4.79
N PHE A 15 -7.56 -9.77 -4.13
CA PHE A 15 -8.46 -8.61 -4.01
C PHE A 15 -8.73 -7.95 -5.37
N LEU A 16 -7.70 -7.78 -6.20
CA LEU A 16 -7.87 -7.23 -7.55
C LEU A 16 -8.80 -8.10 -8.42
N GLN A 17 -8.64 -9.41 -8.35
CA GLN A 17 -9.54 -10.35 -9.03
C GLN A 17 -10.97 -10.22 -8.50
N LEU A 18 -11.14 -10.18 -7.19
CA LEU A 18 -12.45 -10.07 -6.54
C LEU A 18 -13.21 -8.82 -6.99
N VAL A 19 -12.56 -7.66 -6.93
CA VAL A 19 -13.22 -6.38 -7.27
C VAL A 19 -13.45 -6.20 -8.77
N ARG A 20 -12.56 -6.74 -9.63
CA ARG A 20 -12.66 -6.60 -11.09
C ARG A 20 -13.60 -7.63 -11.72
N GLU A 21 -13.56 -8.89 -11.27
CA GLU A 21 -14.29 -9.98 -11.90
C GLU A 21 -15.67 -10.21 -11.25
N GLN A 22 -15.76 -10.03 -9.93
CA GLN A 22 -17.00 -10.29 -9.19
C GLN A 22 -17.72 -9.00 -8.75
N GLY A 23 -17.05 -7.86 -8.81
CA GLY A 23 -17.65 -6.58 -8.43
C GLY A 23 -17.95 -6.46 -6.93
N ILE A 24 -17.26 -7.23 -6.09
CA ILE A 24 -17.42 -7.19 -4.62
C ILE A 24 -16.08 -6.94 -3.94
N ASP A 25 -16.12 -6.40 -2.73
CA ASP A 25 -14.94 -6.07 -1.93
C ASP A 25 -14.67 -7.11 -0.80
N ASP A 26 -13.68 -6.85 0.04
CA ASP A 26 -13.32 -7.74 1.17
C ASP A 26 -14.41 -7.86 2.25
N LEU A 27 -15.43 -6.99 2.23
CA LEU A 27 -16.62 -7.10 3.09
C LEU A 27 -17.81 -7.78 2.38
N GLY A 28 -17.62 -8.22 1.12
CA GLY A 28 -18.70 -8.77 0.30
C GLY A 28 -19.70 -7.73 -0.19
N GLN A 29 -19.36 -6.46 -0.15
CA GLN A 29 -20.18 -5.34 -0.63
C GLN A 29 -19.91 -5.08 -2.09
N ALA A 30 -20.92 -4.58 -2.81
CA ALA A 30 -20.74 -4.12 -4.19
C ALA A 30 -19.71 -2.97 -4.23
N VAL A 31 -18.77 -3.06 -5.17
CA VAL A 31 -17.79 -1.98 -5.41
C VAL A 31 -18.46 -0.78 -6.06
N GLU A 32 -17.81 0.39 -5.95
CA GLU A 32 -18.23 1.60 -6.65
C GLU A 32 -17.32 1.88 -7.85
N TYR A 33 -17.91 2.25 -8.98
CA TYR A 33 -17.18 2.66 -10.17
C TYR A 33 -17.14 4.18 -10.27
N HIS A 34 -15.96 4.73 -10.50
CA HIS A 34 -15.71 6.15 -10.60
C HIS A 34 -14.89 6.49 -11.85
N ILE A 35 -15.02 7.72 -12.31
CA ILE A 35 -14.11 8.31 -13.29
C ILE A 35 -13.18 9.26 -12.54
N ALA A 36 -11.89 9.06 -12.67
CA ALA A 36 -10.87 9.83 -11.97
C ALA A 36 -10.97 11.32 -12.31
N LYS A 37 -10.91 12.15 -11.29
CA LYS A 37 -10.71 13.59 -11.44
C LYS A 37 -9.23 13.95 -11.58
N GLY A 38 -8.37 13.03 -11.19
CA GLY A 38 -6.92 13.15 -11.12
C GLY A 38 -6.43 13.28 -9.68
N GLY A 39 -5.41 12.52 -9.33
CA GLY A 39 -4.80 12.55 -8.00
C GLY A 39 -5.28 11.46 -7.03
N GLU A 40 -6.28 10.67 -7.37
CA GLU A 40 -6.70 9.52 -6.58
C GLU A 40 -5.58 8.48 -6.55
N PRO A 41 -5.19 7.95 -5.36
CA PRO A 41 -4.07 7.00 -5.27
C PRO A 41 -4.50 5.59 -5.69
N CYS A 42 -3.95 5.10 -6.80
CA CYS A 42 -4.20 3.76 -7.33
C CYS A 42 -3.24 2.75 -6.71
N ARG A 43 -3.76 1.82 -5.88
CA ARG A 43 -2.95 0.87 -5.08
C ARG A 43 -2.37 -0.26 -5.91
N ASP A 44 -2.95 -0.58 -7.05
CA ASP A 44 -2.46 -1.63 -7.94
C ASP A 44 -1.22 -1.22 -8.74
N VAL A 45 -1.10 0.06 -9.07
CA VAL A 45 0.02 0.61 -9.87
C VAL A 45 0.91 1.58 -9.10
N LEU A 46 0.62 1.86 -7.83
CA LEU A 46 1.35 2.77 -6.93
C LEU A 46 1.65 4.13 -7.58
N ARG A 47 0.66 4.70 -8.24
CA ARG A 47 0.67 6.06 -8.78
C ARG A 47 -0.67 6.75 -8.55
N ARG A 48 -0.69 8.05 -8.79
CA ARG A 48 -1.93 8.81 -8.82
C ARG A 48 -2.68 8.59 -10.15
N ALA A 49 -4.00 8.54 -10.07
CA ALA A 49 -4.85 8.44 -11.25
C ALA A 49 -4.71 9.69 -12.12
N ARG A 50 -4.81 9.49 -13.42
CA ARG A 50 -4.91 10.57 -14.40
C ARG A 50 -6.39 10.89 -14.63
N PRO A 51 -6.73 12.16 -14.91
CA PRO A 51 -8.12 12.52 -15.23
C PRO A 51 -8.69 11.62 -16.34
N GLY A 52 -9.91 11.12 -16.12
CA GLY A 52 -10.63 10.28 -17.08
C GLY A 52 -10.38 8.77 -16.95
N GLU A 53 -9.43 8.32 -16.13
CA GLU A 53 -9.25 6.89 -15.90
C GLU A 53 -10.42 6.28 -15.13
N ALA A 54 -10.84 5.08 -15.51
CA ALA A 54 -11.87 4.33 -14.80
C ALA A 54 -11.28 3.70 -13.52
N LEU A 55 -11.96 3.93 -12.40
CA LEU A 55 -11.53 3.49 -11.07
C LEU A 55 -12.60 2.61 -10.43
N ILE A 56 -12.14 1.71 -9.57
CA ILE A 56 -12.94 1.02 -8.55
C ILE A 56 -12.58 1.58 -7.18
N LEU A 57 -13.60 1.97 -6.40
CA LEU A 57 -13.51 2.26 -4.97
C LEU A 57 -14.08 1.07 -4.21
N ALA A 58 -13.31 0.50 -3.29
CA ALA A 58 -13.67 -0.72 -2.58
C ALA A 58 -13.03 -0.77 -1.18
N SER A 59 -13.63 -1.51 -0.28
CA SER A 59 -13.10 -1.77 1.06
C SER A 59 -12.04 -2.87 1.03
N TYR A 60 -10.85 -2.58 1.51
CA TYR A 60 -9.70 -3.48 1.53
C TYR A 60 -9.24 -3.78 2.95
N CYS A 61 -8.93 -5.04 3.22
CA CYS A 61 -8.32 -5.50 4.46
C CYS A 61 -6.88 -5.96 4.22
N PRO A 62 -5.85 -5.26 4.73
CA PRO A 62 -4.45 -5.68 4.58
C PRO A 62 -4.02 -6.78 5.56
N PHE A 63 -4.96 -7.30 6.35
CA PHE A 63 -4.72 -8.30 7.40
C PHE A 63 -5.27 -9.65 7.03
N SER A 64 -4.58 -10.72 7.43
CA SER A 64 -4.98 -12.12 7.23
C SER A 64 -5.55 -12.77 8.48
N LYS A 65 -5.14 -12.29 9.66
CA LYS A 65 -5.53 -12.84 10.96
C LYS A 65 -6.68 -12.06 11.60
N VAL A 66 -7.46 -12.73 12.42
CA VAL A 66 -8.45 -12.08 13.29
C VAL A 66 -7.72 -11.47 14.48
N GLY A 67 -8.04 -10.24 14.81
CA GLY A 67 -7.39 -9.53 15.91
C GLY A 67 -7.88 -8.10 16.07
N PRO A 68 -7.47 -7.44 17.17
CA PRO A 68 -7.97 -6.10 17.50
C PRO A 68 -7.50 -5.00 16.54
N TYR A 69 -6.46 -5.25 15.75
CA TYR A 69 -5.94 -4.30 14.76
C TYR A 69 -6.48 -4.55 13.34
N ARG A 70 -7.28 -5.62 13.15
CA ARG A 70 -7.88 -5.89 11.87
C ARG A 70 -8.84 -4.76 11.50
N GLU A 71 -8.63 -4.18 10.34
CA GLU A 71 -9.43 -3.07 9.84
C GLU A 71 -9.66 -3.17 8.34
N TYR A 72 -10.74 -2.54 7.89
CA TYR A 72 -11.10 -2.38 6.49
C TYR A 72 -11.09 -0.91 6.17
N GLY A 73 -10.58 -0.55 5.00
CA GLY A 73 -10.52 0.84 4.59
C GLY A 73 -10.67 1.04 3.09
N PRO A 74 -11.10 2.24 2.67
CA PRO A 74 -11.32 2.53 1.25
C PRO A 74 -10.00 2.56 0.49
N VAL A 75 -9.98 1.92 -0.67
CA VAL A 75 -8.87 1.99 -1.63
C VAL A 75 -9.41 2.24 -3.03
N PHE A 76 -8.67 3.03 -3.81
CA PHE A 76 -8.82 3.09 -5.26
C PHE A 76 -7.85 2.14 -5.93
N VAL A 77 -8.32 1.49 -6.98
CA VAL A 77 -7.53 0.73 -7.95
C VAL A 77 -8.03 1.08 -9.35
N LEU A 78 -7.22 0.88 -10.39
CA LEU A 78 -7.70 0.98 -11.76
C LEU A 78 -8.78 -0.09 -12.01
N ALA A 79 -9.85 0.27 -12.71
CA ALA A 79 -10.96 -0.65 -12.98
C ALA A 79 -10.53 -1.85 -13.83
N GLU A 80 -9.53 -1.65 -14.70
CA GLU A 80 -8.96 -2.69 -15.54
C GLU A 80 -7.47 -2.87 -15.27
N HIS A 81 -6.95 -4.06 -15.54
CA HIS A 81 -5.52 -4.32 -15.44
C HIS A 81 -4.77 -3.51 -16.50
N SER A 82 -3.86 -2.63 -16.06
CA SER A 82 -3.14 -1.73 -16.96
C SER A 82 -1.90 -2.35 -17.62
N GLY A 83 -1.36 -3.45 -17.07
CA GLY A 83 -0.07 -4.00 -17.48
C GLY A 83 1.14 -3.14 -17.10
N GLU A 84 0.93 -2.05 -16.35
CA GLU A 84 2.03 -1.18 -15.89
C GLU A 84 2.89 -1.89 -14.83
N GLU A 85 4.20 -1.74 -14.95
CA GLU A 85 5.10 -2.11 -13.87
C GLU A 85 5.01 -1.08 -12.72
N VAL A 86 5.09 -1.57 -11.48
CA VAL A 86 5.11 -0.70 -10.30
C VAL A 86 6.40 0.14 -10.33
N ASN A 87 6.25 1.45 -10.45
CA ASN A 87 7.39 2.36 -10.46
C ASN A 87 7.77 2.76 -9.03
N LEU A 88 8.75 2.08 -8.46
CA LEU A 88 9.23 2.32 -7.10
C LEU A 88 9.87 3.71 -6.93
N THR A 89 10.38 4.32 -8.01
CA THR A 89 10.98 5.66 -7.94
C THR A 89 9.94 6.76 -7.76
N ARG A 90 8.71 6.56 -8.23
CA ARG A 90 7.61 7.52 -8.05
C ARG A 90 7.04 7.54 -6.64
N ILE A 91 7.25 6.48 -5.87
CA ILE A 91 6.82 6.43 -4.46
C ILE A 91 7.59 7.46 -3.64
N ASN A 92 8.81 7.77 -4.04
CA ASN A 92 9.78 8.56 -3.29
C ASN A 92 10.23 9.85 -3.99
N ALA A 93 9.84 10.07 -5.23
CA ALA A 93 10.26 11.25 -5.94
C ALA A 93 9.39 12.44 -5.54
N SER A 94 10.01 13.56 -5.24
CA SER A 94 9.35 14.87 -5.35
C SER A 94 8.70 14.97 -6.72
N PRO A 95 7.51 15.58 -6.83
CA PRO A 95 6.79 15.63 -8.09
C PRO A 95 7.69 16.23 -9.17
N ILE A 96 8.14 15.40 -10.10
CA ILE A 96 8.77 15.85 -11.31
C ILE A 96 7.64 16.39 -12.19
N ALA A 97 7.70 17.67 -12.48
CA ALA A 97 6.87 18.42 -13.42
C ALA A 97 5.61 17.69 -13.89
N ALA A 98 4.47 17.97 -13.29
CA ALA A 98 3.11 17.59 -13.66
C ALA A 98 2.50 16.29 -13.03
N GLU A 99 3.26 15.37 -12.47
CA GLU A 99 2.65 14.22 -11.78
C GLU A 99 2.89 14.28 -10.27
N GLN A 100 1.82 14.16 -9.49
CA GLN A 100 1.88 14.11 -8.03
C GLN A 100 2.52 12.80 -7.59
N ALA A 101 3.48 12.87 -6.63
CA ALA A 101 4.06 11.69 -6.01
C ALA A 101 2.97 10.82 -5.35
N TYR A 102 3.13 9.49 -5.41
CA TYR A 102 2.13 8.56 -4.88
C TYR A 102 1.86 8.81 -3.38
N LEU A 103 2.89 8.81 -2.55
CA LEU A 103 2.76 9.00 -1.09
C LEU A 103 2.65 10.46 -0.67
N GLY A 104 3.15 11.40 -1.47
CA GLY A 104 3.22 12.82 -1.11
C GLY A 104 4.36 13.15 -0.16
N ALA A 105 4.25 14.31 0.50
CA ALA A 105 5.32 14.86 1.36
C ALA A 105 5.47 14.14 2.70
N GLN A 106 4.40 13.50 3.18
CA GLN A 106 4.40 12.76 4.45
C GLN A 106 3.56 11.49 4.32
N PHE A 107 3.92 10.47 5.09
CA PHE A 107 3.18 9.22 5.20
C PHE A 107 3.43 8.58 6.55
N VAL A 108 2.50 7.71 6.97
CA VAL A 108 2.62 6.96 8.23
C VAL A 108 3.21 5.59 7.93
N LEU A 109 4.16 5.16 8.75
CA LEU A 109 4.68 3.80 8.78
C LEU A 109 4.19 3.14 10.08
N ARG A 110 3.47 2.02 9.96
CA ARG A 110 3.05 1.19 11.11
C ARG A 110 3.69 -0.17 11.00
N ALA A 111 4.50 -0.53 11.98
CA ALA A 111 5.22 -1.80 12.03
C ALA A 111 4.44 -2.84 12.85
N TYR A 112 4.26 -4.01 12.27
CA TYR A 112 3.46 -5.11 12.82
C TYR A 112 4.30 -6.35 13.03
N SER A 113 3.96 -7.11 14.08
CA SER A 113 4.45 -8.48 14.28
C SER A 113 3.80 -9.45 13.29
N ASP A 114 4.27 -10.68 13.28
CA ASP A 114 3.68 -11.77 12.51
C ASP A 114 2.26 -12.13 13.00
N GLU A 115 1.93 -11.84 14.25
CA GLU A 115 0.58 -11.94 14.82
C GLU A 115 -0.30 -10.72 14.51
N GLU A 116 0.15 -9.85 13.61
CA GLU A 116 -0.53 -8.62 13.18
C GLU A 116 -0.84 -7.65 14.32
N ARG A 117 0.07 -7.58 15.32
CA ARG A 117 0.05 -6.60 16.41
C ARG A 117 0.93 -5.42 16.08
N ILE A 118 0.46 -4.19 16.34
CA ILE A 118 1.30 -3.00 16.21
C ILE A 118 2.42 -3.05 17.24
N ILE A 119 3.67 -2.92 16.77
CA ILE A 119 4.86 -2.84 17.60
C ILE A 119 5.31 -1.40 17.76
N ASP A 120 5.34 -0.64 16.65
CA ASP A 120 5.72 0.77 16.63
C ASP A 120 5.14 1.46 15.40
N ALA A 121 5.13 2.78 15.41
CA ALA A 121 4.71 3.59 14.29
C ALA A 121 5.40 4.96 14.28
N CYS A 122 5.50 5.57 13.09
CA CYS A 122 5.98 6.95 12.97
C CYS A 122 5.36 7.66 11.77
N LEU A 123 5.37 9.00 11.83
CA LEU A 123 5.16 9.85 10.68
C LEU A 123 6.51 10.08 10.00
N SER A 124 6.59 9.74 8.72
CA SER A 124 7.80 9.79 7.92
C SER A 124 7.64 10.73 6.71
N SER A 125 8.73 10.94 6.00
CA SER A 125 8.79 11.70 4.76
C SER A 125 9.75 11.00 3.79
N PRO A 126 9.76 11.35 2.49
CA PRO A 126 10.71 10.77 1.53
C PRO A 126 12.18 10.83 1.98
N GLU A 127 12.57 11.92 2.67
CA GLU A 127 13.94 12.13 3.14
C GLU A 127 14.30 11.26 4.36
N LYS A 128 13.31 10.90 5.17
CA LYS A 128 13.48 10.12 6.41
C LYS A 128 13.16 8.64 6.25
N ALA A 129 12.51 8.27 5.16
CA ALA A 129 11.92 6.95 5.01
C ALA A 129 12.94 5.82 5.15
N GLU A 130 14.15 5.97 4.58
CA GLU A 130 15.21 4.94 4.68
C GLU A 130 15.61 4.72 6.15
N SER A 131 15.94 5.78 6.88
CA SER A 131 16.32 5.69 8.29
C SER A 131 15.18 5.21 9.19
N ASP A 132 13.93 5.62 8.91
CA ASP A 132 12.77 5.16 9.68
C ASP A 132 12.47 3.69 9.42
N LEU A 133 12.59 3.21 8.18
CA LEU A 133 12.42 1.79 7.85
C LEU A 133 13.51 0.93 8.48
N GLU A 134 14.79 1.35 8.39
CA GLU A 134 15.90 0.65 9.06
C GLU A 134 15.66 0.55 10.57
N ARG A 135 15.25 1.66 11.21
CA ARG A 135 14.92 1.68 12.63
C ARG A 135 13.78 0.73 12.98
N LEU A 136 12.70 0.76 12.20
CA LEU A 136 11.52 -0.07 12.46
C LEU A 136 11.81 -1.56 12.24
N PHE A 137 12.49 -1.93 11.15
CA PHE A 137 12.85 -3.33 10.88
C PHE A 137 13.93 -3.88 11.84
N ALA A 138 14.69 -3.01 12.51
CA ALA A 138 15.63 -3.43 13.56
C ALA A 138 14.93 -3.80 14.88
N LEU A 139 13.66 -3.42 15.05
CA LEU A 139 12.90 -3.82 16.24
C LEU A 139 12.60 -5.32 16.23
N PRO A 140 12.60 -5.98 17.40
CA PRO A 140 12.31 -7.40 17.48
C PRO A 140 10.88 -7.71 17.03
N LYS A 141 10.70 -8.85 16.37
CA LYS A 141 9.40 -9.40 15.95
C LYS A 141 8.67 -8.63 14.84
N ILE A 142 9.28 -7.68 14.18
CA ILE A 142 8.65 -7.03 13.03
C ILE A 142 8.59 -8.01 11.86
N ALA A 143 7.38 -8.23 11.36
CA ALA A 143 7.11 -9.04 10.18
C ALA A 143 6.86 -8.19 8.94
N PHE A 144 6.14 -7.07 9.09
CA PHE A 144 5.85 -6.17 7.99
C PHE A 144 5.54 -4.75 8.47
N ILE A 145 5.61 -3.81 7.55
CA ILE A 145 5.22 -2.42 7.75
C ILE A 145 4.11 -2.07 6.76
N LEU A 146 3.03 -1.45 7.26
CA LEU A 146 2.03 -0.82 6.41
C LEU A 146 2.33 0.67 6.30
N CYS A 147 2.42 1.15 5.06
CA CYS A 147 2.43 2.56 4.75
C CYS A 147 1.00 3.07 4.56
N ARG A 148 0.70 4.26 5.10
CA ARG A 148 -0.64 4.87 5.07
C ARG A 148 -0.58 6.34 4.72
N PHE A 149 -1.62 6.82 4.08
CA PHE A 149 -1.81 8.26 3.86
C PHE A 149 -2.22 8.93 5.17
N PRO A 150 -1.52 10.00 5.63
CA PRO A 150 -1.69 10.49 7.00
C PRO A 150 -3.06 11.12 7.24
N THR A 151 -3.55 11.92 6.31
CA THR A 151 -4.81 12.68 6.47
C THR A 151 -6.04 11.77 6.48
N TYR A 152 -6.09 10.80 5.57
CA TYR A 152 -7.23 9.87 5.45
C TYR A 152 -7.02 8.57 6.21
N GLY A 153 -5.79 8.24 6.61
CA GLY A 153 -5.47 7.02 7.33
C GLY A 153 -5.52 5.73 6.52
N CYS A 154 -5.86 5.81 5.22
CA CYS A 154 -6.05 4.62 4.41
C CYS A 154 -4.74 3.97 3.96
N TYR A 155 -4.83 2.67 3.65
CA TYR A 155 -3.74 1.85 3.15
C TYR A 155 -3.09 2.46 1.90
N ALA A 156 -1.78 2.44 1.85
CA ALA A 156 -1.00 2.82 0.68
C ALA A 156 -0.25 1.63 0.06
N LEU A 157 0.60 0.98 0.83
CA LEU A 157 1.38 -0.20 0.42
C LEU A 157 1.88 -0.98 1.64
N ARG A 158 2.45 -2.16 1.39
CA ARG A 158 3.05 -3.02 2.39
C ARG A 158 4.52 -3.28 2.06
N LEU A 159 5.34 -3.34 3.11
CA LEU A 159 6.75 -3.71 3.07
C LEU A 159 6.94 -4.93 3.97
N ASP A 160 7.45 -6.02 3.44
CA ASP A 160 7.71 -7.23 4.21
C ASP A 160 9.16 -7.26 4.72
N ALA A 161 9.36 -7.81 5.93
CA ALA A 161 10.70 -7.96 6.49
C ALA A 161 11.57 -8.89 5.62
N PRO A 162 12.86 -8.57 5.40
CA PRO A 162 13.75 -9.35 4.53
C PRO A 162 13.87 -10.84 4.90
N THR A 163 13.75 -11.15 6.18
CA THR A 163 13.91 -12.51 6.74
C THR A 163 12.78 -13.47 6.38
N LEU A 164 11.56 -12.96 6.14
CA LEU A 164 10.41 -13.82 5.81
C LEU A 164 10.47 -14.37 4.38
N ARG A 165 11.22 -13.73 3.48
CA ARG A 165 11.37 -14.20 2.09
C ARG A 165 12.25 -15.45 1.97
N ALA A 166 13.20 -15.66 2.88
CA ALA A 166 14.10 -16.80 2.85
C ALA A 166 13.41 -18.12 3.22
N GLU A 167 12.34 -18.09 3.99
CA GLU A 167 11.61 -19.29 4.41
C GLU A 167 10.59 -19.76 3.36
N HIS A 168 10.01 -18.84 2.57
CA HIS A 168 9.05 -19.17 1.50
C HIS A 168 9.72 -19.73 0.23
N LEU A 169 11.02 -19.51 0.04
CA LEU A 169 11.80 -20.06 -1.10
C LEU A 169 12.42 -21.43 -0.79
N ARG A 170 12.26 -21.97 0.44
CA ARG A 170 12.78 -23.28 0.86
C ARG A 170 11.70 -24.36 1.00
N LYS A 171 10.47 -24.06 0.61
CA LYS A 171 9.36 -25.02 0.46
C LYS A 171 8.97 -25.13 -1.00
#